data_5536808e81c25daf73079c185d14c97c
#
_entry.id   5536808e81c25daf73079c185d14c97c
#
_cell.length_a   1.000
_cell.length_b   1.000
_cell.length_c   1.000
_cell.angle_alpha   90.00
_cell.angle_beta   90.00
_cell.angle_gamma   90.00
#
_symmetry.space_group_name_H-M   'P 1'
#
loop_
_entity.id
_entity.type
_entity.pdbx_description
1 polymer ?
#
loop_
_entity_poly.entity_id
_entity_poly.type
_entity_poly.pdbx_seq_one_letter_code
_entity_poly.pdbx_strand_id
1 'polypeptide(L)'
;MNKILDISHVYAGYDNNPRIIKDISFSVFRNDFLGIIGPNGGGKTTLLRTIMGLIKPTEGKITFYNDQDMSVSKINIGYLPQLNKIDQKFPITVHEVILSGLSMSRKLPAFTIPQRYKQRVEVVAEQMGVEKLLKRPIGELSGGQLQRVLLGRSIIDNPVLLILDEPISYVDKLFETNFYKILDEINERMAIILVSHDIGTILSTVRNVLCVNESAHYHCGTEISQDWLDKAYDSCPFEIVGHGAVPHRVLRKHQ
;
A
#
# COMPACT_ATOMS: atom_id res chain seq x y z
N MET A 1 16.67 14.60 3.74
CA MET A 1 15.46 13.79 3.47
C MET A 1 14.74 13.61 4.80
N ASN A 2 13.46 14.00 4.92
CA ASN A 2 12.75 13.90 6.19
C ASN A 2 12.21 12.50 6.37
N LYS A 3 12.69 11.79 7.39
CA LYS A 3 12.21 10.46 7.76
C LYS A 3 10.79 10.57 8.31
N ILE A 4 9.89 9.65 7.93
CA ILE A 4 8.52 9.58 8.46
C ILE A 4 8.27 8.32 9.29
N LEU A 5 9.03 7.25 9.01
CA LEU A 5 8.91 5.96 9.69
C LEU A 5 10.31 5.34 9.84
N ASP A 6 10.58 4.81 11.01
CA ASP A 6 11.78 4.03 11.32
C ASP A 6 11.38 2.74 12.02
N ILE A 7 11.81 1.64 11.48
CA ILE A 7 11.60 0.29 12.02
C ILE A 7 12.95 -0.26 12.42
N SER A 8 13.12 -0.64 13.66
CA SER A 8 14.40 -1.07 14.21
C SER A 8 14.24 -2.38 14.97
N HIS A 9 14.88 -3.45 14.45
CA HIS A 9 14.92 -4.79 15.01
C HIS A 9 13.55 -5.34 15.43
N VAL A 10 12.54 -5.15 14.59
CA VAL A 10 11.15 -5.51 14.89
C VAL A 10 10.90 -6.99 14.68
N TYR A 11 10.34 -7.62 15.71
CA TYR A 11 9.72 -8.94 15.69
C TYR A 11 8.22 -8.78 15.95
N ALA A 12 7.39 -9.47 15.19
CA ALA A 12 5.95 -9.44 15.41
C ALA A 12 5.25 -10.69 14.83
N GLY A 13 4.06 -10.94 15.36
CA GLY A 13 3.20 -12.05 14.93
C GLY A 13 1.87 -12.05 15.67
N TYR A 14 1.23 -13.19 15.76
CA TYR A 14 -0.04 -13.40 16.45
C TYR A 14 0.17 -14.32 17.66
N ASP A 15 -0.81 -14.41 18.54
CA ASP A 15 -0.73 -15.22 19.78
C ASP A 15 -0.21 -16.64 19.56
N ASN A 16 -0.65 -17.30 18.47
CA ASN A 16 -0.24 -18.65 18.12
C ASN A 16 1.15 -18.74 17.45
N ASN A 17 1.67 -17.63 16.93
CA ASN A 17 3.00 -17.51 16.33
C ASN A 17 3.50 -16.07 16.48
N PRO A 18 4.16 -15.75 17.61
CA PRO A 18 4.53 -14.36 17.94
C PRO A 18 5.69 -13.82 17.11
N ARG A 19 6.35 -14.62 16.28
CA ARG A 19 7.51 -14.24 15.47
C ARG A 19 7.35 -14.66 14.01
N ILE A 20 6.27 -14.20 13.36
CA ILE A 20 6.08 -14.35 11.92
C ILE A 20 7.08 -13.49 11.15
N ILE A 21 7.37 -12.29 11.66
CA ILE A 21 8.44 -11.43 11.15
C ILE A 21 9.55 -11.35 12.21
N LYS A 22 10.80 -11.36 11.73
CA LYS A 22 12.00 -11.50 12.56
C LYS A 22 13.03 -10.46 12.16
N ASP A 23 13.48 -9.67 13.11
CA ASP A 23 14.59 -8.71 12.97
C ASP A 23 14.46 -7.76 11.77
N ILE A 24 13.28 -7.18 11.58
CA ILE A 24 13.06 -6.26 10.47
C ILE A 24 13.53 -4.86 10.85
N SER A 25 14.39 -4.29 9.97
CA SER A 25 14.92 -2.92 10.12
C SER A 25 14.93 -2.21 8.77
N PHE A 26 14.25 -1.07 8.68
CA PHE A 26 14.30 -0.15 7.54
C PHE A 26 13.67 1.19 7.89
N SER A 27 13.90 2.19 7.03
CA SER A 27 13.28 3.52 7.18
C SER A 27 12.50 3.89 5.94
N VAL A 28 11.47 4.72 6.12
CA VAL A 28 10.71 5.34 5.02
C VAL A 28 10.82 6.85 5.15
N PHE A 29 11.09 7.51 4.03
CA PHE A 29 11.23 8.96 3.94
C PHE A 29 10.03 9.57 3.22
N ARG A 30 9.88 10.90 3.32
CA ARG A 30 8.87 11.61 2.54
C ARG A 30 9.05 11.35 1.05
N ASN A 31 7.93 11.15 0.39
CA ASN A 31 7.87 10.89 -1.05
C ASN A 31 8.61 9.61 -1.48
N ASP A 32 8.95 8.71 -0.55
CA ASP A 32 9.41 7.38 -0.93
C ASP A 32 8.30 6.62 -1.63
N PHE A 33 8.68 5.87 -2.66
CA PHE A 33 7.84 4.85 -3.25
C PHE A 33 8.53 3.50 -3.03
N LEU A 34 8.11 2.80 -1.97
CA LEU A 34 8.70 1.55 -1.52
C LEU A 34 7.82 0.37 -1.95
N GLY A 35 8.38 -0.54 -2.74
CA GLY A 35 7.77 -1.82 -3.06
C GLY A 35 8.10 -2.87 -2.01
N ILE A 36 7.11 -3.63 -1.55
CA ILE A 36 7.32 -4.81 -0.71
C ILE A 36 6.98 -6.05 -1.52
N ILE A 37 7.96 -6.93 -1.69
CA ILE A 37 7.81 -8.21 -2.36
C ILE A 37 8.18 -9.36 -1.44
N GLY A 38 7.76 -10.57 -1.80
CA GLY A 38 8.09 -11.80 -1.06
C GLY A 38 7.03 -12.87 -1.26
N PRO A 39 7.31 -14.12 -0.83
CA PRO A 39 6.40 -15.24 -0.99
C PRO A 39 5.11 -15.06 -0.18
N ASN A 40 4.08 -15.84 -0.56
CA ASN A 40 2.87 -15.94 0.25
C ASN A 40 3.23 -16.58 1.60
N GLY A 41 2.69 -16.00 2.69
CA GLY A 41 3.07 -16.42 4.05
C GLY A 41 4.37 -15.79 4.58
N GLY A 42 5.18 -15.09 3.75
CA GLY A 42 6.46 -14.48 4.15
C GLY A 42 6.36 -13.30 5.14
N GLY A 43 5.17 -12.95 5.62
CA GLY A 43 5.00 -11.93 6.67
C GLY A 43 4.65 -10.53 6.18
N LYS A 44 4.45 -10.30 4.86
CA LYS A 44 4.14 -8.96 4.29
C LYS A 44 2.95 -8.29 4.99
N THR A 45 1.80 -8.96 5.04
CA THR A 45 0.59 -8.41 5.69
C THR A 45 0.79 -8.22 7.20
N THR A 46 1.57 -9.09 7.86
CA THR A 46 1.93 -8.94 9.27
C THR A 46 2.75 -7.67 9.48
N LEU A 47 3.74 -7.42 8.62
CA LEU A 47 4.54 -6.20 8.64
C LEU A 47 3.66 -4.95 8.46
N LEU A 48 2.77 -4.93 7.46
CA LEU A 48 1.85 -3.81 7.25
C LEU A 48 0.96 -3.56 8.49
N ARG A 49 0.38 -4.62 9.06
CA ARG A 49 -0.46 -4.51 10.27
C ARG A 49 0.34 -4.01 11.47
N THR A 50 1.61 -4.38 11.57
CA THR A 50 2.50 -3.90 12.64
C THR A 50 2.80 -2.42 12.45
N ILE A 51 3.08 -1.95 11.23
CA ILE A 51 3.25 -0.52 10.90
C ILE A 51 1.99 0.28 11.25
N MET A 52 0.82 -0.24 10.93
CA MET A 52 -0.47 0.41 11.24
C MET A 52 -0.84 0.35 12.74
N GLY A 53 -0.04 -0.32 13.58
CA GLY A 53 -0.32 -0.48 15.01
C GLY A 53 -1.46 -1.46 15.33
N LEU A 54 -1.88 -2.29 14.38
CA LEU A 54 -2.89 -3.34 14.56
C LEU A 54 -2.29 -4.60 15.22
N ILE A 55 -0.98 -4.78 15.09
CA ILE A 55 -0.19 -5.80 15.79
C ILE A 55 0.91 -5.06 16.55
N LYS A 56 1.09 -5.38 17.82
CA LYS A 56 2.20 -4.83 18.60
C LYS A 56 3.47 -5.63 18.35
N PRO A 57 4.63 -4.98 18.14
CA PRO A 57 5.90 -5.66 18.13
C PRO A 57 6.13 -6.42 19.43
N THR A 58 6.66 -7.63 19.35
CA THR A 58 7.13 -8.39 20.53
C THR A 58 8.51 -7.93 20.96
N GLU A 59 9.33 -7.48 20.00
CA GLU A 59 10.67 -6.92 20.23
C GLU A 59 10.92 -5.81 19.20
N GLY A 60 11.90 -4.95 19.46
CA GLY A 60 12.25 -3.83 18.59
C GLY A 60 11.34 -2.63 18.76
N LYS A 61 11.42 -1.70 17.82
CA LYS A 61 10.70 -0.41 17.93
C LYS A 61 10.27 0.09 16.56
N ILE A 62 9.06 0.67 16.51
CA ILE A 62 8.56 1.49 15.40
C ILE A 62 8.48 2.93 15.89
N THR A 63 9.12 3.84 15.16
CA THR A 63 9.12 5.26 15.49
C THR A 63 8.59 6.04 14.29
N PHE A 64 7.64 6.92 14.54
CA PHE A 64 7.12 7.85 13.54
C PHE A 64 7.70 9.23 13.79
N TYR A 65 7.82 10.01 12.71
CA TYR A 65 8.35 11.37 12.76
C TYR A 65 7.40 12.36 12.08
N ASN A 66 7.32 13.57 12.63
CA ASN A 66 6.60 14.67 12.01
C ASN A 66 7.52 15.47 11.06
N ASP A 67 6.99 16.55 10.48
CA ASP A 67 7.69 17.42 9.54
C ASP A 67 8.92 18.14 10.13
N GLN A 68 9.03 18.15 11.44
CA GLN A 68 10.13 18.77 12.20
C GLN A 68 11.16 17.74 12.67
N ASP A 69 11.14 16.52 12.09
CA ASP A 69 11.98 15.37 12.46
C ASP A 69 11.85 14.98 13.97
N MET A 70 10.75 15.37 14.62
CA MET A 70 10.48 14.96 16.01
C MET A 70 9.68 13.66 16.03
N SER A 71 10.05 12.77 16.95
CA SER A 71 9.30 11.52 17.15
C SER A 71 7.89 11.79 17.65
N VAL A 72 6.90 11.14 17.04
CA VAL A 72 5.48 11.22 17.40
C VAL A 72 4.90 9.84 17.63
N SER A 73 3.81 9.75 18.39
CA SER A 73 3.17 8.48 18.72
C SER A 73 2.48 7.83 17.50
N LYS A 74 2.05 8.63 16.53
CA LYS A 74 1.38 8.18 15.31
C LYS A 74 1.44 9.25 14.23
N ILE A 75 1.36 8.80 12.98
CA ILE A 75 1.12 9.63 11.79
C ILE A 75 -0.22 9.26 11.16
N ASN A 76 -0.71 10.10 10.24
CA ASN A 76 -1.88 9.75 9.43
C ASN A 76 -1.48 8.77 8.35
N ILE A 77 -2.06 7.56 8.37
CA ILE A 77 -1.81 6.48 7.41
C ILE A 77 -3.10 6.20 6.64
N GLY A 78 -3.02 6.32 5.30
CA GLY A 78 -4.05 5.80 4.40
C GLY A 78 -3.81 4.32 4.13
N TYR A 79 -4.87 3.53 4.08
CA TYR A 79 -4.77 2.09 3.80
C TYR A 79 -5.78 1.64 2.77
N LEU A 80 -5.28 1.04 1.70
CA LEU A 80 -6.07 0.34 0.69
C LEU A 80 -5.86 -1.17 0.87
N PRO A 81 -6.85 -1.88 1.41
CA PRO A 81 -6.78 -3.33 1.58
C PRO A 81 -7.00 -4.07 0.26
N GLN A 82 -6.64 -5.34 0.24
CA GLN A 82 -6.98 -6.25 -0.84
C GLN A 82 -8.50 -6.33 -1.06
N LEU A 83 -8.94 -6.23 -2.32
CA LEU A 83 -10.36 -6.10 -2.70
C LEU A 83 -11.27 -7.26 -2.30
N ASN A 84 -10.74 -8.46 -2.11
CA ASN A 84 -11.53 -9.69 -1.88
C ASN A 84 -12.39 -9.68 -0.59
N LYS A 85 -12.37 -8.60 0.19
CA LYS A 85 -13.05 -8.49 1.49
C LYS A 85 -14.22 -7.49 1.52
N ILE A 86 -14.57 -6.91 0.37
CA ILE A 86 -15.63 -5.89 0.34
C ILE A 86 -16.93 -6.51 -0.09
N ASP A 87 -17.94 -6.40 0.79
CA ASP A 87 -19.31 -6.81 0.45
C ASP A 87 -19.94 -5.77 -0.50
N GLN A 88 -19.94 -6.10 -1.78
CA GLN A 88 -20.55 -5.27 -2.82
C GLN A 88 -22.09 -5.18 -2.71
N LYS A 89 -22.74 -6.04 -1.93
CA LYS A 89 -24.20 -6.01 -1.71
C LYS A 89 -24.61 -4.95 -0.69
N PHE A 90 -23.63 -4.39 0.05
CA PHE A 90 -23.92 -3.34 1.02
C PHE A 90 -24.39 -2.06 0.30
N PRO A 91 -25.57 -1.49 0.62
CA PRO A 91 -26.16 -0.38 -0.12
C PRO A 91 -25.51 0.96 0.26
N ILE A 92 -24.22 1.11 0.04
CA ILE A 92 -23.45 2.33 0.29
C ILE A 92 -23.05 2.98 -1.04
N THR A 93 -23.14 4.29 -1.13
CA THR A 93 -22.76 5.07 -2.32
C THR A 93 -21.26 5.34 -2.38
N VAL A 94 -20.77 5.64 -3.58
CA VAL A 94 -19.38 6.09 -3.80
C VAL A 94 -19.04 7.29 -2.91
N HIS A 95 -19.94 8.27 -2.80
CA HIS A 95 -19.77 9.44 -1.94
C HIS A 95 -19.52 9.03 -0.48
N GLU A 96 -20.35 8.13 0.06
CA GLU A 96 -20.25 7.69 1.45
C GLU A 96 -18.98 6.88 1.70
N VAL A 97 -18.56 6.05 0.74
CA VAL A 97 -17.30 5.29 0.84
C VAL A 97 -16.10 6.24 0.91
N ILE A 98 -16.00 7.22 -0.01
CA ILE A 98 -14.90 8.18 0.01
C ILE A 98 -14.93 8.98 1.32
N LEU A 99 -16.11 9.49 1.70
CA LEU A 99 -16.31 10.26 2.93
C LEU A 99 -15.87 9.48 4.19
N SER A 100 -16.09 8.17 4.23
CA SER A 100 -15.72 7.33 5.37
C SER A 100 -14.21 7.28 5.64
N GLY A 101 -13.37 7.71 4.69
CA GLY A 101 -11.93 7.82 4.87
C GLY A 101 -11.50 9.02 5.72
N LEU A 102 -12.38 9.97 5.99
CA LEU A 102 -12.07 11.11 6.84
C LEU A 102 -12.05 10.72 8.31
N SER A 103 -11.00 11.10 9.02
CA SER A 103 -10.94 11.05 10.49
C SER A 103 -11.86 12.11 11.09
N MET A 104 -13.15 11.82 11.11
CA MET A 104 -14.12 12.75 11.69
C MET A 104 -13.94 12.79 13.21
N SER A 105 -13.73 14.01 13.73
CA SER A 105 -13.73 14.22 15.17
C SER A 105 -15.04 13.70 15.77
N ARG A 106 -14.97 12.88 16.84
CA ARG A 106 -16.14 12.37 17.60
C ARG A 106 -17.10 13.45 18.09
N LYS A 107 -16.74 14.74 17.95
CA LYS A 107 -17.53 15.90 18.36
C LYS A 107 -18.51 16.40 17.33
N LEU A 108 -18.55 15.84 16.11
CA LEU A 108 -19.53 16.22 15.11
C LEU A 108 -20.88 15.53 15.41
N PRO A 109 -22.00 16.28 15.40
CA PRO A 109 -23.33 15.69 15.50
C PRO A 109 -23.50 14.69 14.36
N ALA A 110 -24.06 13.51 14.65
CA ALA A 110 -24.21 12.39 13.71
C ALA A 110 -25.02 12.72 12.44
N PHE A 111 -25.72 13.86 12.43
CA PHE A 111 -26.67 14.23 11.37
C PHE A 111 -26.20 15.37 10.45
N THR A 112 -25.03 15.97 10.67
CA THR A 112 -24.60 17.11 9.86
C THR A 112 -23.17 16.94 9.38
N ILE A 113 -23.01 16.54 8.11
CA ILE A 113 -21.69 16.53 7.44
C ILE A 113 -21.37 17.97 7.02
N PRO A 114 -20.30 18.58 7.56
CA PRO A 114 -19.90 19.94 7.19
C PRO A 114 -19.64 20.04 5.68
N GLN A 115 -20.01 21.18 5.08
CA GLN A 115 -19.87 21.42 3.65
C GLN A 115 -18.43 21.20 3.13
N ARG A 116 -17.43 21.57 3.94
CA ARG A 116 -16.01 21.32 3.63
C ARG A 116 -15.67 19.85 3.34
N TYR A 117 -16.34 18.90 4.00
CA TYR A 117 -16.11 17.47 3.77
C TYR A 117 -16.76 16.99 2.47
N LYS A 118 -17.94 17.54 2.12
CA LYS A 118 -18.58 17.25 0.84
C LYS A 118 -17.73 17.75 -0.32
N GLN A 119 -17.24 19.00 -0.24
CA GLN A 119 -16.33 19.56 -1.24
C GLN A 119 -15.05 18.73 -1.37
N ARG A 120 -14.52 18.23 -0.26
CA ARG A 120 -13.32 17.38 -0.29
C ARG A 120 -13.57 16.05 -0.99
N VAL A 121 -14.76 15.43 -0.80
CA VAL A 121 -15.16 14.23 -1.54
C VAL A 121 -15.23 14.52 -3.03
N GLU A 122 -15.79 15.65 -3.44
CA GLU A 122 -15.88 16.05 -4.85
C GLU A 122 -14.48 16.17 -5.48
N VAL A 123 -13.55 16.89 -4.82
CA VAL A 123 -12.16 17.03 -5.29
C VAL A 123 -11.45 15.69 -5.43
N VAL A 124 -11.59 14.82 -4.44
CA VAL A 124 -10.97 13.48 -4.48
C VAL A 124 -11.64 12.61 -5.56
N ALA A 125 -12.95 12.69 -5.71
CA ALA A 125 -13.66 11.94 -6.74
C ALA A 125 -13.25 12.37 -8.16
N GLU A 126 -13.02 13.66 -8.39
CA GLU A 126 -12.49 14.18 -9.65
C GLU A 126 -11.06 13.67 -9.89
N GLN A 127 -10.17 13.74 -8.88
CA GLN A 127 -8.82 13.21 -8.97
C GLN A 127 -8.81 11.71 -9.31
N MET A 128 -9.77 10.93 -8.81
CA MET A 128 -9.91 9.51 -9.10
C MET A 128 -10.68 9.22 -10.40
N GLY A 129 -11.26 10.23 -11.06
CA GLY A 129 -12.09 10.07 -12.26
C GLY A 129 -13.39 9.31 -11.98
N VAL A 130 -13.98 9.51 -10.81
CA VAL A 130 -15.23 8.85 -10.37
C VAL A 130 -16.33 9.86 -9.96
N GLU A 131 -16.17 11.14 -10.29
CA GLU A 131 -17.09 12.22 -9.92
C GLU A 131 -18.54 11.98 -10.40
N LYS A 132 -18.70 11.37 -11.58
CA LYS A 132 -20.02 11.03 -12.16
C LYS A 132 -20.69 9.84 -11.47
N LEU A 133 -19.96 9.14 -10.64
CA LEU A 133 -20.41 7.91 -9.96
C LEU A 133 -20.79 8.16 -8.50
N LEU A 134 -20.62 9.37 -7.96
CA LEU A 134 -20.77 9.68 -6.52
C LEU A 134 -22.09 9.19 -5.91
N LYS A 135 -23.18 9.19 -6.68
CA LYS A 135 -24.51 8.75 -6.21
C LYS A 135 -24.80 7.27 -6.44
N ARG A 136 -23.90 6.54 -7.15
CA ARG A 136 -24.11 5.12 -7.43
C ARG A 136 -23.74 4.26 -6.22
N PRO A 137 -24.48 3.17 -5.96
CA PRO A 137 -24.04 2.12 -5.05
C PRO A 137 -22.74 1.46 -5.53
N ILE A 138 -21.85 1.08 -4.59
CA ILE A 138 -20.57 0.43 -4.95
C ILE A 138 -20.75 -0.91 -5.67
N GLY A 139 -21.87 -1.60 -5.45
CA GLY A 139 -22.19 -2.86 -6.12
C GLY A 139 -22.43 -2.76 -7.63
N GLU A 140 -22.68 -1.54 -8.14
CA GLU A 140 -22.87 -1.28 -9.57
C GLU A 140 -21.58 -0.90 -10.30
N LEU A 141 -20.46 -0.84 -9.58
CA LEU A 141 -19.17 -0.41 -10.12
C LEU A 141 -18.42 -1.58 -10.76
N SER A 142 -17.69 -1.29 -11.84
CA SER A 142 -16.64 -2.21 -12.30
C SER A 142 -15.54 -2.33 -11.26
N GLY A 143 -14.76 -3.42 -11.30
CA GLY A 143 -13.64 -3.62 -10.38
C GLY A 143 -12.67 -2.43 -10.35
N GLY A 144 -12.32 -1.88 -11.52
CA GLY A 144 -11.44 -0.72 -11.61
C GLY A 144 -12.07 0.56 -11.07
N GLN A 145 -13.37 0.78 -11.26
CA GLN A 145 -14.08 1.91 -10.66
C GLN A 145 -14.10 1.80 -9.13
N LEU A 146 -14.41 0.63 -8.60
CA LEU A 146 -14.40 0.36 -7.16
C LEU A 146 -13.00 0.61 -6.57
N GLN A 147 -11.96 0.17 -7.26
CA GLN A 147 -10.57 0.37 -6.81
C GLN A 147 -10.19 1.85 -6.72
N ARG A 148 -10.57 2.68 -7.70
CA ARG A 148 -10.38 4.13 -7.66
C ARG A 148 -11.16 4.78 -6.51
N VAL A 149 -12.37 4.32 -6.24
CA VAL A 149 -13.18 4.78 -5.09
C VAL A 149 -12.48 4.48 -3.78
N LEU A 150 -11.93 3.27 -3.63
CA LEU A 150 -11.21 2.86 -2.42
C LEU A 150 -9.86 3.58 -2.27
N LEU A 151 -9.17 3.84 -3.37
CA LEU A 151 -7.98 4.69 -3.36
C LEU A 151 -8.35 6.11 -2.90
N GLY A 152 -9.42 6.69 -3.46
CA GLY A 152 -9.95 7.98 -3.02
C GLY A 152 -10.26 8.01 -1.51
N ARG A 153 -10.91 6.95 -1.00
CA ARG A 153 -11.15 6.77 0.44
C ARG A 153 -9.86 6.79 1.26
N SER A 154 -8.80 6.14 0.77
CA SER A 154 -7.55 6.02 1.52
C SER A 154 -6.74 7.31 1.57
N ILE A 155 -6.94 8.23 0.61
CA ILE A 155 -6.18 9.49 0.51
C ILE A 155 -6.95 10.73 0.97
N ILE A 156 -8.26 10.65 1.18
CA ILE A 156 -9.10 11.81 1.44
C ILE A 156 -8.68 12.60 2.69
N ASP A 157 -8.10 11.97 3.67
CA ASP A 157 -7.63 12.62 4.91
C ASP A 157 -6.17 13.12 4.83
N ASN A 158 -5.61 13.26 3.61
CA ASN A 158 -4.21 13.64 3.36
C ASN A 158 -3.21 12.87 4.24
N PRO A 159 -3.11 11.56 4.12
CA PRO A 159 -2.15 10.79 4.89
C PRO A 159 -0.70 11.20 4.53
N VAL A 160 0.21 11.01 5.49
CA VAL A 160 1.66 11.17 5.26
C VAL A 160 2.23 9.93 4.59
N LEU A 161 1.63 8.77 4.87
CA LEU A 161 1.99 7.46 4.33
C LEU A 161 0.72 6.77 3.80
N LEU A 162 0.78 6.31 2.54
CA LEU A 162 -0.23 5.47 1.93
C LEU A 162 0.28 4.03 1.83
N ILE A 163 -0.47 3.08 2.35
CA ILE A 163 -0.19 1.65 2.29
C ILE A 163 -1.19 0.98 1.36
N LEU A 164 -0.69 0.27 0.36
CA LEU A 164 -1.47 -0.45 -0.65
C LEU A 164 -1.15 -1.95 -0.57
N ASP A 165 -2.12 -2.76 -0.16
CA ASP A 165 -1.96 -4.20 0.03
C ASP A 165 -2.55 -4.94 -1.17
N GLU A 166 -1.73 -5.33 -2.14
CA GLU A 166 -2.12 -5.96 -3.41
C GLU A 166 -3.27 -5.22 -4.11
N PRO A 167 -3.10 -3.93 -4.41
CA PRO A 167 -4.18 -3.08 -4.89
C PRO A 167 -4.71 -3.52 -6.25
N ILE A 168 -3.91 -4.16 -7.08
CA ILE A 168 -4.28 -4.61 -8.42
C ILE A 168 -4.27 -6.13 -8.46
N SER A 169 -5.45 -6.73 -8.57
CA SER A 169 -5.64 -8.15 -8.78
C SER A 169 -6.68 -8.34 -9.89
N TYR A 170 -6.30 -9.04 -10.98
CA TYR A 170 -7.20 -9.42 -12.08
C TYR A 170 -7.81 -8.26 -12.88
N VAL A 171 -7.05 -7.22 -13.19
CA VAL A 171 -7.48 -6.05 -13.99
C VAL A 171 -6.74 -6.02 -15.33
N ASP A 172 -7.32 -5.34 -16.33
CA ASP A 172 -6.67 -5.18 -17.62
C ASP A 172 -5.44 -4.25 -17.55
N LYS A 173 -4.48 -4.43 -18.49
CA LYS A 173 -3.22 -3.66 -18.52
C LYS A 173 -3.43 -2.15 -18.68
N LEU A 174 -4.49 -1.71 -19.35
CA LEU A 174 -4.76 -0.29 -19.58
C LEU A 174 -5.17 0.38 -18.25
N PHE A 175 -6.02 -0.31 -17.47
CA PHE A 175 -6.39 0.14 -16.14
C PHE A 175 -5.16 0.19 -15.23
N GLU A 176 -4.35 -0.86 -15.24
CA GLU A 176 -3.12 -0.95 -14.44
C GLU A 176 -2.19 0.25 -14.70
N THR A 177 -1.90 0.54 -15.99
CA THR A 177 -1.07 1.68 -16.38
C THR A 177 -1.63 3.01 -15.86
N ASN A 178 -2.93 3.21 -15.95
CA ASN A 178 -3.59 4.43 -15.47
C ASN A 178 -3.57 4.53 -13.93
N PHE A 179 -3.71 3.41 -13.24
CA PHE A 179 -3.67 3.36 -11.79
C PHE A 179 -2.27 3.75 -11.25
N TYR A 180 -1.20 3.24 -11.85
CA TYR A 180 0.16 3.61 -11.46
C TYR A 180 0.48 5.08 -11.76
N LYS A 181 -0.02 5.66 -12.84
CA LYS A 181 0.09 7.12 -13.07
C LYS A 181 -0.55 7.93 -11.95
N ILE A 182 -1.72 7.52 -11.48
CA ILE A 182 -2.38 8.17 -10.33
C ILE A 182 -1.51 8.03 -9.07
N LEU A 183 -0.88 6.86 -8.86
CA LEU A 183 0.03 6.67 -7.72
C LEU A 183 1.28 7.55 -7.81
N ASP A 184 1.86 7.74 -8.99
CA ASP A 184 2.99 8.65 -9.19
C ASP A 184 2.63 10.10 -8.82
N GLU A 185 1.47 10.59 -9.26
CA GLU A 185 0.95 11.92 -8.88
C GLU A 185 0.71 12.04 -7.37
N ILE A 186 0.20 10.98 -6.74
CA ILE A 186 -0.02 10.91 -5.28
C ILE A 186 1.33 10.93 -4.55
N ASN A 187 2.35 10.22 -5.08
CA ASN A 187 3.67 10.11 -4.46
C ASN A 187 4.42 11.44 -4.38
N GLU A 188 4.09 12.44 -5.19
CA GLU A 188 4.63 13.78 -5.07
C GLU A 188 4.33 14.43 -3.70
N ARG A 189 3.30 13.98 -3.01
CA ARG A 189 2.76 14.58 -1.77
C ARG A 189 2.87 13.70 -0.55
N MET A 190 2.95 12.39 -0.72
CA MET A 190 3.00 11.42 0.38
C MET A 190 3.88 10.23 0.03
N ALA A 191 4.44 9.58 1.04
CA ALA A 191 5.13 8.31 0.83
C ALA A 191 4.14 7.18 0.51
N ILE A 192 4.57 6.21 -0.30
CA ILE A 192 3.77 5.05 -0.66
C ILE A 192 4.52 3.77 -0.31
N ILE A 193 3.85 2.84 0.36
CA ILE A 193 4.25 1.45 0.49
C ILE A 193 3.29 0.60 -0.35
N LEU A 194 3.82 -0.08 -1.36
CA LEU A 194 3.07 -0.94 -2.27
C LEU A 194 3.47 -2.39 -2.07
N VAL A 195 2.54 -3.23 -1.65
CA VAL A 195 2.74 -4.69 -1.63
C VAL A 195 2.16 -5.28 -2.90
N SER A 196 2.93 -6.07 -3.62
CA SER A 196 2.45 -6.85 -4.76
C SER A 196 3.22 -8.17 -4.88
N HIS A 197 2.58 -9.14 -5.48
CA HIS A 197 3.21 -10.39 -5.91
C HIS A 197 3.74 -10.33 -7.34
N ASP A 198 3.38 -9.29 -8.11
CA ASP A 198 3.94 -9.02 -9.44
C ASP A 198 5.23 -8.21 -9.33
N ILE A 199 6.35 -8.95 -9.36
CA ILE A 199 7.69 -8.37 -9.25
C ILE A 199 7.98 -7.43 -10.43
N GLY A 200 7.58 -7.80 -11.66
CA GLY A 200 7.83 -7.00 -12.85
C GLY A 200 7.23 -5.62 -12.77
N THR A 201 5.97 -5.55 -12.37
CA THR A 201 5.26 -4.29 -12.17
C THR A 201 5.86 -3.46 -11.04
N ILE A 202 6.19 -4.08 -9.90
CA ILE A 202 6.84 -3.36 -8.79
C ILE A 202 8.15 -2.72 -9.26
N LEU A 203 9.05 -3.50 -9.86
CA LEU A 203 10.38 -3.01 -10.26
C LEU A 203 10.32 -1.87 -11.29
N SER A 204 9.26 -1.79 -12.09
CA SER A 204 9.08 -0.70 -13.05
C SER A 204 8.46 0.57 -12.44
N THR A 205 7.89 0.48 -11.23
CA THR A 205 7.07 1.55 -10.65
C THR A 205 7.72 2.18 -9.41
N VAL A 206 8.32 1.37 -8.55
CA VAL A 206 8.84 1.84 -7.26
C VAL A 206 10.29 2.34 -7.36
N ARG A 207 10.74 3.11 -6.37
CA ARG A 207 12.12 3.59 -6.28
C ARG A 207 13.03 2.69 -5.48
N ASN A 208 12.49 2.04 -4.46
CA ASN A 208 13.21 1.14 -3.56
C ASN A 208 12.39 -0.12 -3.33
N VAL A 209 13.06 -1.21 -2.99
CA VAL A 209 12.41 -2.50 -2.76
C VAL A 209 12.79 -3.08 -1.40
N LEU A 210 11.79 -3.56 -0.67
CA LEU A 210 11.94 -4.34 0.54
C LEU A 210 11.51 -5.79 0.26
N CYS A 211 12.45 -6.69 0.31
CA CYS A 211 12.24 -8.11 0.12
C CYS A 211 11.92 -8.76 1.48
N VAL A 212 10.70 -9.32 1.65
CA VAL A 212 10.22 -9.86 2.93
C VAL A 212 9.94 -11.35 2.83
N ASN A 213 10.69 -12.13 3.63
CA ASN A 213 10.44 -13.55 3.89
C ASN A 213 10.87 -13.86 5.32
N GLU A 214 9.96 -13.76 6.28
CA GLU A 214 10.17 -13.76 7.73
C GLU A 214 11.12 -12.63 8.21
N SER A 215 12.25 -12.45 7.56
CA SER A 215 13.17 -11.30 7.68
C SER A 215 12.98 -10.33 6.51
N ALA A 216 13.68 -9.19 6.53
CA ALA A 216 13.62 -8.23 5.45
C ALA A 216 15.00 -7.81 4.96
N HIS A 217 15.11 -7.65 3.63
CA HIS A 217 16.30 -7.10 2.97
C HIS A 217 15.90 -5.87 2.16
N TYR A 218 16.46 -4.73 2.52
CA TYR A 218 16.21 -3.46 1.84
C TYR A 218 17.21 -3.26 0.69
N HIS A 219 16.68 -2.96 -0.49
CA HIS A 219 17.45 -2.64 -1.69
C HIS A 219 17.21 -1.18 -2.07
N CYS A 220 18.29 -0.41 -2.10
CA CYS A 220 18.27 0.95 -2.64
C CYS A 220 18.23 0.84 -4.17
N GLY A 221 17.12 1.25 -4.79
CA GLY A 221 16.83 0.98 -6.20
C GLY A 221 16.01 -0.27 -6.41
N THR A 222 15.90 -0.69 -7.66
CA THR A 222 15.08 -1.83 -8.10
C THR A 222 15.91 -3.06 -8.48
N GLU A 223 17.22 -3.04 -8.23
CA GLU A 223 18.10 -4.19 -8.47
C GLU A 223 18.01 -5.18 -7.30
N ILE A 224 17.51 -6.38 -7.57
CA ILE A 224 17.37 -7.46 -6.59
C ILE A 224 18.35 -8.55 -6.96
N SER A 225 19.10 -9.06 -5.97
CA SER A 225 20.04 -10.16 -6.21
C SER A 225 19.30 -11.44 -6.59
N GLN A 226 19.82 -12.15 -7.61
CA GLN A 226 19.28 -13.44 -8.03
C GLN A 226 19.27 -14.46 -6.88
N ASP A 227 20.32 -14.47 -6.06
CA ASP A 227 20.43 -15.35 -4.88
C ASP A 227 19.27 -15.18 -3.89
N TRP A 228 18.75 -13.94 -3.73
CA TRP A 228 17.60 -13.72 -2.87
C TRP A 228 16.31 -14.24 -3.51
N LEU A 229 16.15 -13.99 -4.80
CA LEU A 229 14.98 -14.49 -5.55
C LEU A 229 14.91 -16.02 -5.51
N ASP A 230 16.03 -16.70 -5.74
CA ASP A 230 16.11 -18.15 -5.73
C ASP A 230 15.78 -18.74 -4.35
N LYS A 231 16.25 -18.10 -3.27
CA LYS A 231 15.97 -18.51 -1.88
C LYS A 231 14.54 -18.21 -1.43
N ALA A 232 13.97 -17.09 -1.87
CA ALA A 232 12.66 -16.64 -1.42
C ALA A 232 11.49 -17.34 -2.12
N TYR A 233 11.70 -17.77 -3.37
CA TYR A 233 10.64 -18.36 -4.21
C TYR A 233 10.85 -19.83 -4.53
N ASP A 234 11.68 -20.53 -3.71
CA ASP A 234 11.88 -21.96 -3.68
C ASP A 234 11.91 -22.59 -5.09
N SER A 235 13.07 -22.45 -5.75
CA SER A 235 13.45 -23.16 -7.00
C SER A 235 12.47 -23.10 -8.19
N CYS A 236 11.55 -22.18 -8.25
CA CYS A 236 10.90 -21.91 -9.53
C CYS A 236 11.91 -21.18 -10.43
N PRO A 237 12.46 -21.81 -11.48
CA PRO A 237 13.49 -21.21 -12.31
C PRO A 237 12.88 -20.04 -13.08
N PHE A 238 13.00 -18.84 -12.57
CA PHE A 238 12.67 -17.63 -13.29
C PHE A 238 13.87 -16.70 -13.32
N GLU A 239 14.07 -16.09 -14.43
CA GLU A 239 15.09 -15.08 -14.64
C GLU A 239 14.38 -13.74 -14.87
N ILE A 240 14.76 -12.70 -14.13
CA ILE A 240 14.28 -11.36 -14.43
C ILE A 240 15.21 -10.79 -15.49
N VAL A 241 14.70 -10.71 -16.72
CA VAL A 241 15.44 -10.12 -17.84
C VAL A 241 14.99 -8.70 -18.04
N GLY A 242 15.89 -7.75 -17.79
CA GLY A 242 15.69 -6.35 -18.11
C GLY A 242 16.10 -6.06 -19.56
N HIS A 243 15.14 -5.88 -20.44
CA HIS A 243 15.37 -5.33 -21.77
C HIS A 243 14.71 -3.95 -21.85
N GLY A 244 15.50 -2.87 -21.64
CA GLY A 244 14.98 -1.50 -21.64
C GLY A 244 14.24 -1.09 -20.37
N ALA A 245 13.27 -0.20 -20.50
CA ALA A 245 12.59 0.46 -19.37
C ALA A 245 11.64 -0.44 -18.56
N VAL A 246 11.35 -1.67 -18.98
CA VAL A 246 10.42 -2.58 -18.30
C VAL A 246 11.03 -3.98 -18.21
N PRO A 247 11.45 -4.41 -17.00
CA PRO A 247 11.87 -5.79 -16.78
C PRO A 247 10.68 -6.75 -16.94
N HIS A 248 10.90 -7.89 -17.58
CA HIS A 248 9.89 -8.92 -17.74
C HIS A 248 10.43 -10.30 -17.33
N ARG A 249 9.51 -11.17 -16.94
CA ARG A 249 9.78 -12.51 -16.47
C ARG A 249 9.97 -13.46 -17.63
N VAL A 250 11.05 -14.22 -17.65
CA VAL A 250 11.28 -15.31 -18.60
C VAL A 250 11.38 -16.63 -17.82
N LEU A 251 10.56 -17.62 -18.20
CA LEU A 251 10.68 -18.98 -17.69
C LEU A 251 11.85 -19.67 -18.40
N ARG A 252 12.83 -20.19 -17.64
CA ARG A 252 13.84 -21.08 -18.21
C ARG A 252 13.17 -22.36 -18.71
N LYS A 253 13.52 -22.82 -19.91
CA LYS A 253 13.09 -24.14 -20.39
C LYS A 253 13.65 -25.20 -19.46
N HIS A 254 12.78 -26.06 -18.91
CA HIS A 254 13.22 -27.29 -18.27
C HIS A 254 14.00 -28.13 -19.28
N GLN A 255 15.24 -28.47 -18.93
CA GLN A 255 16.00 -29.52 -19.62
C GLN A 255 15.56 -30.88 -19.06
#